data_5276d677e33d59ce98ce834aaf9b1471
#
_entry.id   5276d677e33d59ce98ce834aaf9b1471
#
_cell.length_a   1.000
_cell.length_b   1.000
_cell.length_c   1.000
_cell.angle_alpha   90.00
_cell.angle_beta   90.00
_cell.angle_gamma   90.00
#
_symmetry.space_group_name_H-M   'P 1'
#
loop_
_entity.id
_entity.type
_entity.pdbx_description
1 polymer ?
#
loop_
_entity_poly.entity_id
_entity_poly.type
_entity_poly.pdbx_seq_one_letter_code
_entity_poly.pdbx_strand_id
1 'polypeptide(L)'
;MATKKAKVVVKKKSAGKKPPSKRSAAKRLSQPASRKPASRKKVELQYIPWSAIALEDLKPLLRRQFVVGQEIMLARVLLQKGCIVPEHSHHNEQLTYVLEGALKFWIDGRVIVVNEGEVLCIPAHMPHKAEALADTVDLDVFTPPRADWINKTDQYLR
;
A
#
# COMPACT_ATOMS: atom_id res chain seq x y z
N MET A 1 -35.85 48.69 1.48
CA MET A 1 -36.31 49.33 2.72
C MET A 1 -35.80 48.57 3.94
N ALA A 2 -35.16 49.30 4.81
CA ALA A 2 -34.91 49.12 6.22
C ALA A 2 -33.94 48.03 6.69
N THR A 3 -32.73 48.45 6.85
CA THR A 3 -31.69 47.95 7.74
C THR A 3 -32.08 48.03 9.21
N LYS A 4 -31.81 46.97 10.02
CA LYS A 4 -31.75 47.09 11.48
C LYS A 4 -30.38 46.61 11.99
N LYS A 5 -29.58 47.59 12.46
CA LYS A 5 -28.37 47.41 13.28
C LYS A 5 -28.81 47.05 14.71
N ALA A 6 -28.18 46.07 15.32
CA ALA A 6 -28.28 45.81 16.75
C ALA A 6 -26.92 46.03 17.41
N LYS A 7 -26.97 46.78 18.54
CA LYS A 7 -25.85 47.36 19.30
C LYS A 7 -25.13 46.28 20.14
N VAL A 8 -23.81 46.43 20.18
CA VAL A 8 -22.89 45.78 21.14
C VAL A 8 -23.03 46.49 22.51
N VAL A 9 -23.24 45.73 23.56
CA VAL A 9 -23.12 46.20 24.96
C VAL A 9 -21.89 45.57 25.60
N VAL A 10 -20.92 46.41 25.88
CA VAL A 10 -19.71 46.07 26.67
C VAL A 10 -20.04 46.20 28.15
N LYS A 11 -19.85 45.14 28.95
CA LYS A 11 -19.79 45.22 30.41
C LYS A 11 -18.39 44.88 30.91
N LYS A 12 -17.71 45.89 31.44
CA LYS A 12 -16.54 45.80 32.33
C LYS A 12 -16.96 45.41 33.74
N LYS A 13 -16.28 44.50 34.39
CA LYS A 13 -16.05 44.33 35.87
C LYS A 13 -15.19 43.09 36.04
N SER A 14 -14.29 42.93 36.96
CA SER A 14 -13.55 43.66 37.97
C SER A 14 -12.52 42.66 38.54
N ALA A 15 -11.42 43.17 39.03
CA ALA A 15 -10.26 42.41 39.56
C ALA A 15 -10.62 41.44 40.69
N GLY A 16 -10.05 40.23 40.66
CA GLY A 16 -10.11 39.22 41.70
C GLY A 16 -8.76 38.52 41.89
N LYS A 17 -8.27 38.54 43.10
CA LYS A 17 -7.02 38.15 43.70
C LYS A 17 -6.41 36.81 43.23
N LYS A 18 -5.05 36.81 43.03
CA LYS A 18 -4.22 35.60 42.87
C LYS A 18 -4.17 34.78 44.15
N PRO A 19 -4.32 33.43 44.10
CA PRO A 19 -3.82 32.53 45.14
C PRO A 19 -2.38 32.05 44.86
N PRO A 20 -1.63 31.55 45.85
CA PRO A 20 -0.19 31.34 45.77
C PRO A 20 0.21 30.10 44.96
N SER A 21 1.34 30.24 44.31
CA SER A 21 2.03 29.22 43.51
C SER A 21 2.41 27.99 44.35
N LYS A 22 1.84 26.83 44.03
CA LYS A 22 2.38 25.52 44.44
C LYS A 22 3.38 25.07 43.35
N ARG A 23 4.66 25.01 43.73
CA ARG A 23 5.72 24.38 42.94
C ARG A 23 5.33 22.92 42.65
N SER A 24 4.93 22.65 41.45
CA SER A 24 4.75 21.29 40.92
C SER A 24 6.10 20.77 40.43
N ALA A 25 6.58 19.71 41.05
CA ALA A 25 7.78 18.98 40.65
C ALA A 25 7.62 18.48 39.22
N ALA A 26 8.41 19.03 38.32
CA ALA A 26 8.47 18.55 36.92
C ALA A 26 9.04 17.12 36.90
N LYS A 27 8.16 16.14 36.65
CA LYS A 27 8.53 14.76 36.37
C LYS A 27 9.33 14.74 35.08
N ARG A 28 10.65 14.49 35.18
CA ARG A 28 11.53 14.32 34.03
C ARG A 28 10.97 13.17 33.18
N LEU A 29 10.39 13.48 32.04
CA LEU A 29 10.08 12.49 31.01
C LEU A 29 11.39 11.92 30.48
N SER A 30 11.65 10.65 30.80
CA SER A 30 12.74 9.88 30.24
C SER A 30 12.53 9.80 28.71
N GLN A 31 13.48 10.33 27.95
CA GLN A 31 13.51 10.18 26.50
C GLN A 31 13.60 8.68 26.17
N PRO A 32 12.83 8.18 25.18
CA PRO A 32 12.99 6.80 24.74
C PRO A 32 14.42 6.61 24.18
N ALA A 33 15.11 5.60 24.70
CA ALA A 33 16.44 5.23 24.24
C ALA A 33 16.46 5.09 22.72
N SER A 34 17.34 5.82 22.04
CA SER A 34 17.56 5.71 20.61
C SER A 34 17.97 4.25 20.29
N ARG A 35 17.08 3.50 19.68
CA ARG A 35 17.42 2.18 19.12
C ARG A 35 18.52 2.39 18.09
N LYS A 36 19.71 1.84 18.34
CA LYS A 36 20.78 1.75 17.34
C LYS A 36 20.18 1.12 16.08
N PRO A 37 20.39 1.72 14.89
CA PRO A 37 19.93 1.08 13.66
C PRO A 37 20.55 -0.31 13.57
N ALA A 38 19.72 -1.33 13.37
CA ALA A 38 20.20 -2.67 13.10
C ALA A 38 21.18 -2.61 11.93
N SER A 39 22.35 -3.24 12.02
CA SER A 39 23.33 -3.26 10.95
C SER A 39 22.66 -3.83 9.70
N ARG A 40 22.45 -3.00 8.69
CA ARG A 40 21.95 -3.46 7.38
C ARG A 40 22.97 -4.47 6.84
N LYS A 41 22.54 -5.71 6.64
CA LYS A 41 23.36 -6.70 5.94
C LYS A 41 23.79 -6.09 4.61
N LYS A 42 25.09 -6.16 4.27
CA LYS A 42 25.59 -5.72 2.98
C LYS A 42 24.88 -6.54 1.91
N VAL A 43 24.12 -5.88 1.05
CA VAL A 43 23.41 -6.54 -0.05
C VAL A 43 24.36 -6.62 -1.21
N GLU A 44 24.48 -7.81 -1.77
CA GLU A 44 25.30 -8.06 -2.94
C GLU A 44 24.54 -7.69 -4.21
N LEU A 45 25.27 -7.21 -5.23
CA LEU A 45 24.72 -7.00 -6.56
C LEU A 45 24.28 -8.35 -7.13
N GLN A 46 23.04 -8.43 -7.62
CA GLN A 46 22.50 -9.63 -8.24
C GLN A 46 22.04 -9.31 -9.67
N TYR A 47 22.39 -10.21 -10.59
CA TYR A 47 21.83 -10.22 -11.94
C TYR A 47 21.01 -11.49 -12.10
N ILE A 48 19.71 -11.33 -12.33
CA ILE A 48 18.75 -12.44 -12.32
C ILE A 48 17.91 -12.39 -13.61
N PRO A 49 18.19 -13.22 -14.61
CA PRO A 49 17.31 -13.36 -15.77
C PRO A 49 16.02 -14.11 -15.38
N TRP A 50 14.88 -13.76 -15.96
CA TRP A 50 13.62 -14.46 -15.70
C TRP A 50 13.69 -15.97 -15.96
N SER A 51 14.51 -16.40 -16.92
CA SER A 51 14.73 -17.82 -17.21
C SER A 51 15.36 -18.62 -16.07
N ALA A 52 16.01 -17.97 -15.11
CA ALA A 52 16.57 -18.60 -13.93
C ALA A 52 15.57 -18.72 -12.76
N ILE A 53 14.38 -18.13 -12.90
CA ILE A 53 13.34 -18.14 -11.87
C ILE A 53 12.28 -19.16 -12.26
N ALA A 54 12.00 -20.12 -11.38
CA ALA A 54 10.96 -21.09 -11.59
C ALA A 54 9.60 -20.40 -11.78
N LEU A 55 8.88 -20.80 -12.83
CA LEU A 55 7.50 -20.38 -13.04
C LEU A 55 6.59 -21.19 -12.12
N GLU A 56 5.89 -20.52 -11.23
CA GLU A 56 4.97 -21.13 -10.27
C GLU A 56 3.57 -21.23 -10.87
N ASP A 57 3.04 -22.45 -10.99
CA ASP A 57 1.64 -22.69 -11.35
C ASP A 57 0.78 -22.56 -10.10
N LEU A 58 -0.13 -21.56 -10.07
CA LEU A 58 -1.01 -21.29 -8.93
C LEU A 58 -2.38 -21.96 -9.11
N LYS A 59 -2.94 -21.81 -10.30
CA LYS A 59 -4.21 -22.40 -10.75
C LYS A 59 -4.22 -22.46 -12.28
N PRO A 60 -5.17 -23.13 -12.93
CA PRO A 60 -5.11 -23.43 -14.37
C PRO A 60 -4.85 -22.24 -15.30
N LEU A 61 -5.30 -21.04 -14.93
CA LEU A 61 -5.16 -19.85 -15.76
C LEU A 61 -4.17 -18.83 -15.21
N LEU A 62 -3.43 -19.17 -14.13
CA LEU A 62 -2.58 -18.22 -13.41
C LEU A 62 -1.22 -18.80 -13.07
N ARG A 63 -0.18 -18.14 -13.55
CA ARG A 63 1.22 -18.45 -13.22
C ARG A 63 1.96 -17.19 -12.84
N ARG A 64 3.02 -17.33 -12.07
CA ARG A 64 3.88 -16.20 -11.69
C ARG A 64 5.33 -16.57 -11.50
N GLN A 65 6.17 -15.55 -11.58
CA GLN A 65 7.57 -15.54 -11.15
C GLN A 65 7.82 -14.26 -10.36
N PHE A 66 8.70 -14.26 -9.36
CA PHE A 66 9.03 -13.02 -8.67
C PHE A 66 10.46 -12.99 -8.18
N VAL A 67 10.99 -11.78 -8.07
CA VAL A 67 12.30 -11.45 -7.48
C VAL A 67 12.08 -10.60 -6.26
N VAL A 68 12.79 -10.90 -5.19
CA VAL A 68 12.70 -10.17 -3.93
C VAL A 68 13.97 -9.35 -3.75
N GLY A 69 13.82 -8.03 -3.72
CA GLY A 69 14.85 -7.09 -3.29
C GLY A 69 14.84 -6.90 -1.76
N GLN A 70 15.45 -5.82 -1.29
CA GLN A 70 15.44 -5.51 0.15
C GLN A 70 14.09 -4.97 0.62
N GLU A 71 13.58 -3.97 -0.10
CA GLU A 71 12.39 -3.20 0.25
C GLU A 71 11.29 -3.34 -0.81
N ILE A 72 11.57 -4.07 -1.89
CA ILE A 72 10.69 -4.19 -3.05
C ILE A 72 10.69 -5.62 -3.58
N MET A 73 9.55 -6.03 -4.12
CA MET A 73 9.38 -7.25 -4.90
C MET A 73 8.93 -6.88 -6.30
N LEU A 74 9.51 -7.51 -7.31
CA LEU A 74 9.06 -7.46 -8.70
C LEU A 74 8.50 -8.82 -9.06
N ALA A 75 7.24 -8.86 -9.49
CA ALA A 75 6.59 -10.08 -9.94
C ALA A 75 6.20 -9.96 -11.43
N ARG A 76 6.35 -11.04 -12.15
CA ARG A 76 5.79 -11.25 -13.48
C ARG A 76 4.64 -12.22 -13.36
N VAL A 77 3.44 -11.77 -13.67
CA VAL A 77 2.21 -12.57 -13.56
C VAL A 77 1.67 -12.84 -14.96
N LEU A 78 1.36 -14.10 -15.22
CA LEU A 78 0.84 -14.57 -16.50
C LEU A 78 -0.60 -15.05 -16.27
N LEU A 79 -1.56 -14.36 -16.86
CA LEU A 79 -2.97 -14.65 -16.74
C LEU A 79 -3.53 -15.01 -18.11
N GLN A 80 -4.15 -16.17 -18.24
CA GLN A 80 -4.90 -16.49 -19.45
C GLN A 80 -6.25 -15.75 -19.43
N LYS A 81 -6.80 -15.47 -20.60
CA LYS A 81 -8.11 -14.82 -20.74
C LYS A 81 -9.17 -15.48 -19.85
N GLY A 82 -9.92 -14.66 -19.12
CA GLY A 82 -10.96 -15.11 -18.19
C GLY A 82 -10.41 -15.52 -16.81
N CYS A 83 -9.11 -15.44 -16.58
CA CYS A 83 -8.54 -15.64 -15.25
C CYS A 83 -9.08 -14.60 -14.28
N ILE A 84 -9.61 -15.05 -13.16
CA ILE A 84 -10.10 -14.20 -12.07
C ILE A 84 -9.10 -14.24 -10.90
N VAL A 85 -8.61 -13.10 -10.49
CA VAL A 85 -7.98 -12.89 -9.19
C VAL A 85 -9.08 -12.45 -8.23
N PRO A 86 -9.45 -13.26 -7.22
CA PRO A 86 -10.52 -12.93 -6.29
C PRO A 86 -10.27 -11.63 -5.54
N GLU A 87 -11.33 -11.03 -4.99
CA GLU A 87 -11.18 -9.85 -4.16
C GLU A 87 -10.30 -10.15 -2.95
N HIS A 88 -9.31 -9.31 -2.76
CA HIS A 88 -8.34 -9.39 -1.67
C HIS A 88 -7.77 -8.01 -1.36
N SER A 89 -7.07 -7.91 -0.26
CA SER A 89 -6.29 -6.73 0.11
C SER A 89 -4.99 -7.16 0.79
N HIS A 90 -4.01 -6.32 0.78
CA HIS A 90 -2.73 -6.55 1.43
C HIS A 90 -2.10 -5.23 1.91
N HIS A 91 -1.15 -5.32 2.84
CA HIS A 91 -0.50 -4.14 3.43
C HIS A 91 0.56 -3.48 2.54
N ASN A 92 0.83 -4.10 1.39
CA ASN A 92 1.81 -3.60 0.42
C ASN A 92 1.14 -2.56 -0.50
N GLU A 93 1.85 -1.51 -0.85
CA GLU A 93 1.56 -0.73 -2.04
C GLU A 93 1.90 -1.56 -3.27
N GLN A 94 1.10 -1.45 -4.33
CA GLN A 94 1.26 -2.17 -5.58
C GLN A 94 1.23 -1.22 -6.77
N LEU A 95 2.16 -1.42 -7.71
CA LEU A 95 2.10 -0.87 -9.05
C LEU A 95 1.93 -2.03 -10.03
N THR A 96 0.82 -2.09 -10.74
CA THR A 96 0.57 -3.04 -11.83
C THR A 96 0.84 -2.37 -13.17
N TYR A 97 1.82 -2.88 -13.92
CA TYR A 97 2.11 -2.45 -15.29
C TYR A 97 1.80 -3.57 -16.27
N VAL A 98 0.84 -3.36 -17.15
CA VAL A 98 0.46 -4.37 -18.16
C VAL A 98 1.44 -4.32 -19.32
N LEU A 99 2.20 -5.40 -19.50
CA LEU A 99 3.15 -5.56 -20.59
C LEU A 99 2.46 -6.02 -21.88
N GLU A 100 1.48 -6.92 -21.76
CA GLU A 100 0.73 -7.51 -22.88
C GLU A 100 -0.70 -7.76 -22.40
N GLY A 101 -1.70 -7.54 -23.25
CA GLY A 101 -3.09 -7.83 -22.97
C GLY A 101 -3.83 -6.72 -22.22
N ALA A 102 -4.77 -7.09 -21.31
CA ALA A 102 -5.55 -6.14 -20.54
C ALA A 102 -6.12 -6.78 -19.28
N LEU A 103 -6.10 -6.02 -18.18
CA LEU A 103 -6.71 -6.36 -16.90
C LEU A 103 -7.85 -5.41 -16.58
N LYS A 104 -8.96 -5.98 -16.12
CA LYS A 104 -10.10 -5.24 -15.58
C LYS A 104 -10.11 -5.38 -14.07
N PHE A 105 -10.12 -4.25 -13.39
CA PHE A 105 -10.16 -4.17 -11.94
C PHE A 105 -11.51 -3.70 -11.44
N TRP A 106 -11.96 -4.29 -10.32
CA TRP A 106 -13.00 -3.72 -9.45
C TRP A 106 -12.30 -3.25 -8.19
N ILE A 107 -12.26 -1.95 -7.99
CA ILE A 107 -11.47 -1.30 -6.95
C ILE A 107 -12.10 0.03 -6.55
N ASP A 108 -12.22 0.31 -5.25
CA ASP A 108 -12.76 1.58 -4.72
C ASP A 108 -14.13 1.95 -5.34
N GLY A 109 -15.03 0.96 -5.50
CA GLY A 109 -16.34 1.15 -6.10
C GLY A 109 -16.34 1.48 -7.60
N ARG A 110 -15.20 1.36 -8.27
CA ARG A 110 -15.02 1.65 -9.70
C ARG A 110 -14.67 0.39 -10.47
N VAL A 111 -14.88 0.48 -11.78
CA VAL A 111 -14.34 -0.49 -12.74
C VAL A 111 -13.28 0.23 -13.57
N ILE A 112 -12.05 -0.26 -13.54
CA ILE A 112 -10.91 0.29 -14.27
C ILE A 112 -10.37 -0.79 -15.19
N VAL A 113 -10.19 -0.49 -16.48
CA VAL A 113 -9.48 -1.36 -17.42
C VAL A 113 -8.10 -0.77 -17.61
N VAL A 114 -7.08 -1.60 -17.38
CA VAL A 114 -5.67 -1.26 -17.59
C VAL A 114 -5.22 -2.04 -18.81
N ASN A 115 -4.88 -1.33 -19.89
CA ASN A 115 -4.45 -1.90 -21.15
C ASN A 115 -2.93 -2.02 -21.21
N GLU A 116 -2.44 -2.67 -22.24
CA GLU A 116 -1.01 -2.72 -22.55
C GLU A 116 -0.38 -1.32 -22.52
N GLY A 117 0.76 -1.20 -21.85
CA GLY A 117 1.49 0.05 -21.66
C GLY A 117 0.97 0.95 -20.53
N GLU A 118 -0.12 0.57 -19.86
CA GLU A 118 -0.72 1.37 -18.77
C GLU A 118 -0.32 0.85 -17.39
N VAL A 119 -0.41 1.75 -16.38
CA VAL A 119 -0.09 1.46 -14.99
C VAL A 119 -1.27 1.78 -14.09
N LEU A 120 -1.55 0.89 -13.14
CA LEU A 120 -2.46 1.13 -12.02
C LEU A 120 -1.68 1.15 -10.71
N CYS A 121 -1.81 2.24 -9.94
CA CYS A 121 -1.28 2.35 -8.58
C CYS A 121 -2.35 1.96 -7.58
N ILE A 122 -2.09 0.95 -6.76
CA ILE A 122 -3.01 0.42 -5.74
C ILE A 122 -2.42 0.71 -4.36
N PRO A 123 -3.03 1.59 -3.56
CA PRO A 123 -2.60 1.86 -2.20
C PRO A 123 -2.68 0.62 -1.31
N ALA A 124 -1.83 0.59 -0.27
CA ALA A 124 -1.88 -0.45 0.76
C ALA A 124 -3.30 -0.59 1.34
N HIS A 125 -3.69 -1.82 1.64
CA HIS A 125 -4.99 -2.20 2.23
C HIS A 125 -6.23 -1.94 1.37
N MET A 126 -6.08 -1.50 0.12
CA MET A 126 -7.22 -1.25 -0.76
C MET A 126 -7.76 -2.58 -1.32
N PRO A 127 -9.03 -2.96 -1.05
CA PRO A 127 -9.63 -4.16 -1.62
C PRO A 127 -9.74 -4.05 -3.14
N HIS A 128 -9.31 -5.09 -3.84
CA HIS A 128 -9.36 -5.14 -5.30
C HIS A 128 -9.53 -6.56 -5.80
N LYS A 129 -10.19 -6.66 -6.97
CA LYS A 129 -10.39 -7.88 -7.75
C LYS A 129 -9.93 -7.61 -9.16
N ALA A 130 -9.38 -8.60 -9.86
CA ALA A 130 -9.00 -8.46 -11.26
C ALA A 130 -9.54 -9.59 -12.13
N GLU A 131 -9.70 -9.31 -13.43
CA GLU A 131 -10.04 -10.26 -14.49
C GLU A 131 -9.17 -9.98 -15.70
N ALA A 132 -8.57 -11.02 -16.26
CA ALA A 132 -7.85 -10.93 -17.53
C ALA A 132 -8.83 -10.92 -18.71
N LEU A 133 -8.88 -9.80 -19.46
CA LEU A 133 -9.74 -9.65 -20.63
C LEU A 133 -9.16 -10.32 -21.90
N ALA A 134 -7.85 -10.54 -21.90
CA ALA A 134 -7.08 -11.27 -22.89
C ALA A 134 -6.00 -12.09 -22.17
N ASP A 135 -5.22 -12.89 -22.90
CA ASP A 135 -3.98 -13.42 -22.36
C ASP A 135 -3.09 -12.25 -22.00
N THR A 136 -2.70 -12.17 -20.74
CA THR A 136 -2.07 -10.98 -20.16
C THR A 136 -0.77 -11.34 -19.47
N VAL A 137 0.22 -10.49 -19.68
CA VAL A 137 1.45 -10.46 -18.91
C VAL A 137 1.53 -9.12 -18.22
N ASP A 138 1.57 -9.12 -16.89
CA ASP A 138 1.79 -7.91 -16.12
C ASP A 138 3.04 -7.99 -15.26
N LEU A 139 3.56 -6.83 -14.87
CA LEU A 139 4.59 -6.65 -13.87
C LEU A 139 3.98 -5.96 -12.67
N ASP A 140 3.96 -6.67 -11.54
CA ASP A 140 3.59 -6.09 -10.26
C ASP A 140 4.85 -5.73 -9.46
N VAL A 141 4.89 -4.48 -9.00
CA VAL A 141 5.90 -4.01 -8.04
C VAL A 141 5.23 -3.83 -6.69
N PHE A 142 5.77 -4.47 -5.66
CA PHE A 142 5.25 -4.35 -4.30
C PHE A 142 6.29 -3.75 -3.36
N THR A 143 5.84 -2.89 -2.46
CA THR A 143 6.64 -2.41 -1.34
C THR A 143 5.80 -2.40 -0.03
N PRO A 144 6.30 -3.00 1.09
CA PRO A 144 7.42 -3.94 1.13
C PRO A 144 7.14 -5.24 0.34
N PRO A 145 8.09 -6.19 0.25
CA PRO A 145 7.86 -7.48 -0.39
C PRO A 145 6.67 -8.24 0.19
N ARG A 146 5.94 -8.96 -0.65
CA ARG A 146 4.78 -9.79 -0.29
C ARG A 146 5.22 -11.01 0.54
N ALA A 147 5.12 -10.91 1.86
CA ALA A 147 5.49 -11.98 2.78
C ALA A 147 4.60 -13.23 2.60
N ASP A 148 3.33 -13.06 2.27
CA ASP A 148 2.39 -14.14 1.99
C ASP A 148 2.79 -14.95 0.74
N TRP A 149 3.33 -14.32 -0.30
CA TRP A 149 3.84 -15.00 -1.49
C TRP A 149 5.12 -15.76 -1.18
N ILE A 150 6.05 -15.13 -0.45
CA ILE A 150 7.31 -15.76 -0.03
C ILE A 150 7.04 -17.01 0.82
N ASN A 151 6.08 -16.93 1.73
CA ASN A 151 5.72 -18.00 2.66
C ASN A 151 4.66 -18.97 2.10
N LYS A 152 4.15 -18.74 0.87
CA LYS A 152 3.11 -19.54 0.21
C LYS A 152 1.81 -19.63 1.01
N THR A 153 1.43 -18.53 1.67
CA THR A 153 0.20 -18.42 2.46
C THR A 153 -0.92 -17.66 1.74
N ASP A 154 -0.73 -17.32 0.47
CA ASP A 154 -1.62 -16.60 -0.45
C ASP A 154 -2.73 -17.52 -0.99
N GLN A 155 -3.56 -18.09 -0.13
CA GLN A 155 -4.56 -19.13 -0.48
C GLN A 155 -5.60 -18.65 -1.50
N TYR A 156 -5.86 -17.36 -1.60
CA TYR A 156 -6.81 -16.80 -2.58
C TYR A 156 -6.33 -16.94 -4.03
N LEU A 157 -5.04 -17.18 -4.26
CA LEU A 157 -4.45 -17.44 -5.59
C LEU A 157 -4.28 -18.93 -5.91
N ARG A 158 -4.50 -19.82 -4.93
CA ARG A 158 -4.23 -21.28 -5.05
C ARG A 158 -5.47 -22.11 -5.13
#